data_08c064f0eb1cb5c6207ceafd06961acf
#
_entry.id   08c064f0eb1cb5c6207ceafd06961acf
#
_cell.length_a   1.000
_cell.length_b   1.000
_cell.length_c   1.000
_cell.angle_alpha   90.00
_cell.angle_beta   90.00
_cell.angle_gamma   90.00
#
_symmetry.space_group_name_H-M   'P 1'
#
loop_
_entity.id
_entity.type
_entity.pdbx_description
1 polymer ?
#
loop_
_entity_poly.entity_id
_entity_poly.type
_entity_poly.pdbx_seq_one_letter_code
_entity_poly.pdbx_strand_id
1 'polypeptide(L)'
;MSEIKVNSIKGVGASAAAITVNNTDRTCTANITNNLSNRNIIINGAMLVAQRGTSSTSTGIQTVDRFGLSTAGLDEAMTQAQVDVASGTTPYSLGFRKAYKITNGNQTGGAGTSDRCIIYTTLESQDNANAGWNYTSSSSFNIIFLG
;
A
#
# COMPACT_ATOMS: atom_id res chain seq x y z
N MET A 1 23.93 26.67 32.09
CA MET A 1 23.43 25.65 31.13
C MET A 1 24.43 25.61 29.98
N SER A 2 24.99 24.44 29.65
CA SER A 2 25.95 24.32 28.54
C SER A 2 25.16 24.14 27.23
N GLU A 3 25.51 24.88 26.20
CA GLU A 3 24.87 24.85 24.90
C GLU A 3 25.92 24.52 23.82
N ILE A 4 25.60 23.57 22.90
CA ILE A 4 26.42 23.28 21.75
C ILE A 4 25.75 23.88 20.52
N LYS A 5 26.42 24.81 19.84
CA LYS A 5 25.95 25.46 18.62
C LYS A 5 26.71 24.91 17.43
N VAL A 6 26.00 24.26 16.51
CA VAL A 6 26.58 23.71 15.28
C VAL A 6 25.69 24.00 14.09
N ASN A 7 26.31 24.25 12.91
CA ASN A 7 25.57 24.44 11.67
C ASN A 7 25.32 23.10 10.95
N SER A 8 26.14 22.10 11.22
CA SER A 8 26.01 20.77 10.63
C SER A 8 26.71 19.71 11.45
N ILE A 9 26.22 18.47 11.30
CA ILE A 9 26.87 17.27 11.83
C ILE A 9 27.14 16.34 10.65
N LYS A 10 28.39 15.88 10.51
CA LYS A 10 28.78 14.92 9.48
C LYS A 10 29.78 13.89 10.02
N GLY A 11 29.80 12.71 9.40
CA GLY A 11 30.76 11.68 9.75
C GLY A 11 32.19 12.07 9.34
N VAL A 12 33.17 11.52 10.04
CA VAL A 12 34.57 11.68 9.69
C VAL A 12 34.81 11.11 8.29
N GLY A 13 35.36 11.92 7.39
CA GLY A 13 35.56 11.55 5.98
C GLY A 13 34.33 11.70 5.08
N ALA A 14 33.18 12.13 5.59
CA ALA A 14 32.02 12.39 4.77
C ALA A 14 32.14 13.71 4.00
N SER A 15 31.78 13.72 2.71
CA SER A 15 31.77 14.94 1.88
C SER A 15 30.53 15.81 2.18
N ALA A 16 29.42 15.22 2.61
CA ALA A 16 28.16 15.90 2.91
C ALA A 16 27.74 15.74 4.37
N ALA A 17 26.97 16.71 4.89
CA ALA A 17 26.43 16.66 6.23
C ALA A 17 25.30 15.63 6.35
N ALA A 18 25.27 14.87 7.45
CA ALA A 18 24.16 14.01 7.81
C ALA A 18 22.99 14.84 8.39
N ILE A 19 23.30 15.93 9.06
CA ILE A 19 22.32 16.89 9.60
C ILE A 19 22.80 18.29 9.27
N THR A 20 21.94 19.11 8.70
CA THR A 20 22.17 20.53 8.44
C THR A 20 21.15 21.36 9.19
N VAL A 21 21.61 22.36 9.94
CA VAL A 21 20.75 23.31 10.65
C VAL A 21 20.69 24.61 9.86
N ASN A 22 19.51 25.07 9.53
CA ASN A 22 19.29 26.34 8.88
C ASN A 22 19.17 27.45 9.95
N ASN A 23 20.12 28.38 9.94
CA ASN A 23 20.17 29.47 10.92
C ASN A 23 19.10 30.55 10.69
N THR A 24 18.49 30.59 9.49
CA THR A 24 17.50 31.62 9.11
C THR A 24 16.09 31.22 9.56
N ASP A 25 15.66 30.02 9.26
CA ASP A 25 14.29 29.54 9.54
C ASP A 25 14.21 28.59 10.73
N ARG A 26 15.36 28.26 11.34
CA ARG A 26 15.51 27.35 12.50
C ARG A 26 15.06 25.91 12.22
N THR A 27 15.02 25.52 10.96
CA THR A 27 14.72 24.15 10.57
C THR A 27 15.96 23.27 10.58
N CYS A 28 15.75 21.97 10.65
CA CYS A 28 16.80 20.95 10.59
C CYS A 28 16.51 19.98 9.45
N THR A 29 17.46 19.82 8.54
CA THR A 29 17.39 18.80 7.50
C THR A 29 18.28 17.64 7.87
N ALA A 30 17.70 16.46 8.06
CA ALA A 30 18.44 15.22 8.31
C ALA A 30 18.46 14.36 7.04
N ASN A 31 19.66 13.93 6.62
CA ASN A 31 19.81 12.95 5.54
C ASN A 31 19.70 11.54 6.13
N ILE A 32 18.49 11.02 6.16
CA ILE A 32 18.19 9.71 6.75
C ILE A 32 18.11 8.70 5.60
N THR A 33 19.05 7.76 5.56
CA THR A 33 19.11 6.69 4.55
C THR A 33 17.94 5.71 4.66
N ASN A 34 17.43 5.50 5.88
CA ASN A 34 16.19 4.76 6.12
C ASN A 34 15.08 5.78 6.36
N ASN A 35 14.47 6.23 5.30
CA ASN A 35 13.40 7.20 5.36
C ASN A 35 12.23 6.62 6.16
N LEU A 36 11.99 7.16 7.35
CA LEU A 36 10.83 6.82 8.18
C LEU A 36 9.50 7.20 7.50
N SER A 37 9.57 7.99 6.42
CA SER A 37 8.41 8.32 5.59
C SER A 37 8.12 7.28 4.49
N ASN A 38 9.00 6.31 4.24
CA ASN A 38 8.70 5.15 3.37
C ASN A 38 7.71 4.22 4.06
N ARG A 39 6.55 4.76 4.38
CA ARG A 39 5.46 3.99 4.90
C ARG A 39 4.82 3.21 3.76
N ASN A 40 4.32 2.02 4.09
CA ASN A 40 3.51 1.25 3.17
C ASN A 40 2.30 2.10 2.75
N ILE A 41 2.23 2.47 1.47
CA ILE A 41 1.12 3.23 0.89
C ILE A 41 -0.16 2.37 0.80
N ILE A 42 -0.01 1.04 0.75
CA ILE A 42 -1.14 0.11 0.67
C ILE A 42 -1.61 -0.21 2.10
N ILE A 43 -2.65 0.49 2.52
CA ILE A 43 -3.27 0.24 3.82
C ILE A 43 -3.97 -1.11 3.78
N ASN A 44 -3.84 -1.90 4.86
CA ASN A 44 -4.37 -3.26 4.97
C ASN A 44 -3.84 -4.22 3.88
N GLY A 45 -2.62 -4.02 3.39
CA GLY A 45 -2.01 -4.87 2.35
C GLY A 45 -1.86 -6.34 2.74
N ALA A 46 -1.84 -6.66 4.03
CA ALA A 46 -1.86 -8.03 4.54
C ALA A 46 -3.28 -8.64 4.65
N MET A 47 -4.32 -7.92 4.20
CA MET A 47 -5.73 -8.36 4.15
C MET A 47 -6.32 -8.77 5.51
N LEU A 48 -5.77 -8.25 6.63
CA LEU A 48 -6.14 -8.68 7.99
C LEU A 48 -7.48 -8.11 8.46
N VAL A 49 -7.84 -6.91 8.01
CA VAL A 49 -9.04 -6.21 8.47
C VAL A 49 -10.18 -6.39 7.48
N ALA A 50 -11.32 -6.86 7.96
CA ALA A 50 -12.55 -7.09 7.18
C ALA A 50 -13.78 -6.77 8.07
N GLN A 51 -14.06 -5.47 8.27
CA GLN A 51 -15.08 -5.00 9.21
C GLN A 51 -16.51 -5.22 8.71
N ARG A 52 -16.73 -5.19 7.38
CA ARG A 52 -18.06 -5.33 6.79
C ARG A 52 -18.54 -6.78 6.66
N GLY A 53 -17.59 -7.72 6.64
CA GLY A 53 -17.89 -9.13 6.48
C GLY A 53 -16.73 -9.86 5.81
N THR A 54 -16.78 -11.19 5.83
CA THR A 54 -15.71 -12.03 5.26
C THR A 54 -16.05 -12.58 3.87
N SER A 55 -17.29 -12.41 3.40
CA SER A 55 -17.73 -12.87 2.06
C SER A 55 -18.90 -12.03 1.56
N SER A 56 -18.91 -11.72 0.27
CA SER A 56 -20.01 -10.98 -0.39
C SER A 56 -19.98 -11.22 -1.90
N THR A 57 -21.17 -11.21 -2.52
CA THR A 57 -21.35 -11.19 -3.98
C THR A 57 -21.57 -9.79 -4.54
N SER A 58 -21.68 -8.78 -3.70
CA SER A 58 -21.86 -7.39 -4.13
C SER A 58 -20.52 -6.78 -4.53
N THR A 59 -20.54 -5.83 -5.48
CA THR A 59 -19.38 -5.04 -5.88
C THR A 59 -19.04 -3.96 -4.84
N GLY A 60 -17.90 -3.34 -4.99
CA GLY A 60 -17.39 -2.34 -4.05
C GLY A 60 -16.57 -2.95 -2.91
N ILE A 61 -16.34 -2.19 -1.85
CA ILE A 61 -15.61 -2.60 -0.65
C ILE A 61 -16.59 -3.28 0.31
N GLN A 62 -16.68 -4.60 0.25
CA GLN A 62 -17.67 -5.38 1.01
C GLN A 62 -17.03 -6.35 2.02
N THR A 63 -15.75 -6.68 1.85
CA THR A 63 -15.05 -7.66 2.70
C THR A 63 -13.77 -7.06 3.26
N VAL A 64 -12.64 -7.29 2.61
CA VAL A 64 -11.34 -6.75 3.04
C VAL A 64 -11.36 -5.22 2.95
N ASP A 65 -11.11 -4.56 4.06
CA ASP A 65 -11.14 -3.10 4.13
C ASP A 65 -10.10 -2.48 3.19
N ARG A 66 -10.47 -1.40 2.51
CA ARG A 66 -9.67 -0.66 1.52
C ARG A 66 -9.53 -1.35 0.16
N PHE A 67 -9.99 -2.59 0.00
CA PHE A 67 -10.00 -3.30 -1.28
C PHE A 67 -11.42 -3.49 -1.78
N GLY A 68 -11.62 -3.19 -3.04
CA GLY A 68 -12.93 -3.32 -3.68
C GLY A 68 -12.89 -4.15 -4.94
N LEU A 69 -14.04 -4.69 -5.29
CA LEU A 69 -14.32 -5.42 -6.51
C LEU A 69 -15.21 -4.58 -7.41
N SER A 70 -14.83 -4.42 -8.67
CA SER A 70 -15.68 -3.87 -9.73
C SER A 70 -15.77 -4.87 -10.88
N THR A 71 -16.98 -5.18 -11.28
CA THR A 71 -17.25 -6.12 -12.36
C THR A 71 -18.21 -5.52 -13.39
N ALA A 72 -18.14 -5.98 -14.62
CA ALA A 72 -19.12 -5.67 -15.67
C ALA A 72 -19.21 -6.82 -16.65
N GLY A 73 -20.37 -6.97 -17.30
CA GLY A 73 -20.63 -7.92 -18.37
C GLY A 73 -20.77 -9.38 -17.93
N LEU A 74 -20.73 -9.67 -16.65
CA LEU A 74 -20.75 -11.05 -16.15
C LEU A 74 -22.16 -11.63 -16.14
N ASP A 75 -22.29 -12.90 -16.50
CA ASP A 75 -23.56 -13.67 -16.45
C ASP A 75 -24.00 -13.90 -14.99
N GLU A 76 -23.04 -14.12 -14.10
CA GLU A 76 -23.27 -14.35 -12.69
C GLU A 76 -22.28 -13.57 -11.82
N ALA A 77 -22.74 -13.12 -10.66
CA ALA A 77 -21.93 -12.33 -9.74
C ALA A 77 -20.73 -13.11 -9.20
N MET A 78 -19.57 -12.46 -9.18
CA MET A 78 -18.38 -12.99 -8.50
C MET A 78 -18.52 -12.86 -6.99
N THR A 79 -17.88 -13.77 -6.27
CA THR A 79 -17.77 -13.71 -4.80
C THR A 79 -16.42 -13.15 -4.42
N GLN A 80 -16.42 -12.07 -3.64
CA GLN A 80 -15.24 -11.55 -2.95
C GLN A 80 -15.20 -12.07 -1.51
N ALA A 81 -14.04 -12.51 -1.04
CA ALA A 81 -13.90 -13.04 0.30
C ALA A 81 -12.53 -12.78 0.93
N GLN A 82 -12.51 -12.61 2.25
CA GLN A 82 -11.31 -12.77 3.05
C GLN A 82 -11.17 -14.25 3.39
N VAL A 83 -10.04 -14.85 3.07
CA VAL A 83 -9.76 -16.25 3.34
C VAL A 83 -8.44 -16.43 4.10
N ASP A 84 -8.32 -17.56 4.78
CA ASP A 84 -7.05 -17.93 5.43
C ASP A 84 -6.01 -18.37 4.41
N VAL A 85 -4.76 -17.96 4.63
CA VAL A 85 -3.61 -18.48 3.91
C VAL A 85 -3.22 -19.81 4.53
N ALA A 86 -3.18 -20.86 3.71
CA ALA A 86 -2.89 -22.21 4.18
C ALA A 86 -1.48 -22.33 4.76
N SER A 87 -1.36 -23.01 5.88
CA SER A 87 -0.06 -23.36 6.48
C SER A 87 0.78 -24.19 5.50
N GLY A 88 2.10 -23.99 5.50
CA GLY A 88 3.01 -24.68 4.61
C GLY A 88 3.15 -24.06 3.21
N THR A 89 2.39 -23.00 2.89
CA THR A 89 2.56 -22.25 1.65
C THR A 89 3.62 -21.15 1.79
N THR A 90 4.20 -20.72 0.67
CA THR A 90 5.18 -19.62 0.66
C THR A 90 4.63 -18.31 1.26
N PRO A 91 3.42 -17.83 0.94
CA PRO A 91 2.87 -16.65 1.60
C PRO A 91 2.73 -16.81 3.11
N TYR A 92 2.38 -18.00 3.60
CA TYR A 92 2.31 -18.26 5.03
C TYR A 92 3.67 -18.15 5.71
N SER A 93 4.73 -18.69 5.10
CA SER A 93 6.11 -18.59 5.62
C SER A 93 6.64 -17.16 5.62
N LEU A 94 6.17 -16.31 4.71
CA LEU A 94 6.46 -14.87 4.65
C LEU A 94 5.65 -14.04 5.66
N GLY A 95 4.78 -14.67 6.45
CA GLY A 95 4.04 -14.00 7.51
C GLY A 95 2.59 -13.62 7.16
N PHE A 96 2.13 -13.84 5.93
CA PHE A 96 0.74 -13.60 5.56
C PHE A 96 -0.19 -14.63 6.19
N ARG A 97 -1.33 -14.18 6.70
CA ARG A 97 -2.34 -15.04 7.35
C ARG A 97 -3.69 -14.97 6.67
N LYS A 98 -3.97 -13.89 5.97
CA LYS A 98 -5.20 -13.64 5.24
C LYS A 98 -4.91 -13.27 3.79
N ALA A 99 -5.86 -13.56 2.90
CA ALA A 99 -5.82 -13.18 1.50
C ALA A 99 -7.19 -12.67 1.04
N TYR A 100 -7.20 -11.82 0.04
CA TYR A 100 -8.40 -11.41 -0.67
C TYR A 100 -8.62 -12.36 -1.85
N LYS A 101 -9.69 -13.14 -1.80
CA LYS A 101 -10.04 -14.14 -2.81
C LYS A 101 -11.21 -13.67 -3.64
N ILE A 102 -11.08 -13.73 -4.95
CA ILE A 102 -12.19 -13.60 -5.89
C ILE A 102 -12.50 -14.98 -6.47
N THR A 103 -13.75 -15.38 -6.38
CA THR A 103 -14.25 -16.60 -6.99
C THR A 103 -15.21 -16.22 -8.10
N ASN A 104 -14.95 -16.71 -9.30
CA ASN A 104 -15.83 -16.49 -10.44
C ASN A 104 -17.16 -17.22 -10.21
N GLY A 105 -18.25 -16.65 -10.68
CA GLY A 105 -19.54 -17.32 -10.80
C GLY A 105 -19.57 -18.25 -12.02
N ASN A 106 -20.72 -18.88 -12.25
CA ASN A 106 -20.93 -19.72 -13.41
C ASN A 106 -21.16 -18.85 -14.65
N GLN A 107 -20.13 -18.66 -15.45
CA GLN A 107 -20.17 -17.89 -16.70
C GLN A 107 -20.54 -18.79 -17.85
N THR A 108 -21.83 -18.97 -18.14
CA THR A 108 -22.33 -19.90 -19.17
C THR A 108 -22.18 -19.38 -20.58
N GLY A 109 -22.20 -18.06 -20.76
CA GLY A 109 -22.07 -17.40 -22.08
C GLY A 109 -20.63 -17.25 -22.57
N GLY A 110 -19.64 -17.66 -21.79
CA GLY A 110 -18.23 -17.37 -22.08
C GLY A 110 -17.87 -15.91 -21.82
N ALA A 111 -16.60 -15.55 -22.03
CA ALA A 111 -16.14 -14.18 -21.84
C ALA A 111 -16.51 -13.30 -23.04
N GLY A 112 -17.27 -12.25 -22.80
CA GLY A 112 -17.55 -11.20 -23.77
C GLY A 112 -16.47 -10.11 -23.78
N THR A 113 -16.47 -9.28 -24.82
CA THR A 113 -15.47 -8.19 -24.97
C THR A 113 -15.59 -7.10 -23.90
N SER A 114 -16.72 -7.02 -23.21
CA SER A 114 -16.99 -6.05 -22.13
C SER A 114 -16.84 -6.64 -20.73
N ASP A 115 -16.58 -7.95 -20.64
CA ASP A 115 -16.48 -8.64 -19.36
C ASP A 115 -15.18 -8.25 -18.66
N ARG A 116 -15.31 -7.83 -17.43
CA ARG A 116 -14.15 -7.41 -16.63
C ARG A 116 -14.35 -7.70 -15.17
N CYS A 117 -13.23 -8.00 -14.52
CA CYS A 117 -13.07 -8.06 -13.09
C CYS A 117 -11.89 -7.16 -12.70
N ILE A 118 -12.13 -6.17 -11.86
CA ILE A 118 -11.12 -5.23 -11.40
C ILE A 118 -11.09 -5.28 -9.88
N ILE A 119 -9.92 -5.61 -9.33
CA ILE A 119 -9.63 -5.41 -7.91
C ILE A 119 -8.97 -4.04 -7.79
N TYR A 120 -9.45 -3.20 -6.90
CA TYR A 120 -8.91 -1.86 -6.72
C TYR A 120 -8.70 -1.53 -5.24
N THR A 121 -7.75 -0.64 -4.99
CA THR A 121 -7.59 0.08 -3.73
C THR A 121 -7.46 1.57 -4.02
N THR A 122 -7.96 2.40 -3.13
CA THR A 122 -7.87 3.85 -3.27
C THR A 122 -6.76 4.37 -2.38
N LEU A 123 -5.81 5.06 -2.98
CA LEU A 123 -4.74 5.76 -2.27
C LEU A 123 -5.22 7.18 -1.98
N GLU A 124 -5.19 7.59 -0.73
CA GLU A 124 -5.51 8.95 -0.34
C GLU A 124 -4.31 9.87 -0.61
N SER A 125 -4.57 11.12 -1.00
CA SER A 125 -3.49 12.08 -1.29
C SER A 125 -2.59 12.31 -0.08
N GLN A 126 -3.13 12.24 1.12
CA GLN A 126 -2.38 12.36 2.36
C GLN A 126 -1.43 11.17 2.58
N ASP A 127 -1.85 9.96 2.25
CA ASP A 127 -1.00 8.77 2.33
C ASP A 127 0.13 8.84 1.31
N ASN A 128 -0.15 9.32 0.10
CA ASN A 128 0.84 9.55 -0.93
C ASN A 128 1.88 10.61 -0.51
N ALA A 129 1.43 11.71 0.07
CA ALA A 129 2.32 12.76 0.57
C ALA A 129 3.20 12.24 1.71
N ASN A 130 2.64 11.47 2.65
CA ASN A 130 3.37 10.85 3.76
C ASN A 130 4.38 9.81 3.29
N ALA A 131 4.12 9.14 2.16
CA ALA A 131 5.08 8.24 1.51
C ALA A 131 6.17 8.97 0.72
N GLY A 132 6.12 10.31 0.66
CA GLY A 132 7.07 11.13 -0.08
C GLY A 132 6.78 11.26 -1.57
N TRP A 133 5.60 10.80 -2.03
CA TRP A 133 5.21 10.99 -3.42
C TRP A 133 4.60 12.39 -3.62
N ASN A 134 5.04 13.05 -4.69
CA ASN A 134 4.57 14.38 -5.05
C ASN A 134 4.17 14.38 -6.53
N TYR A 135 2.91 14.67 -6.80
CA TYR A 135 2.36 14.72 -8.17
C TYR A 135 2.90 15.89 -9.01
N THR A 136 3.55 16.87 -8.40
CA THR A 136 4.17 18.00 -9.11
C THR A 136 5.57 17.69 -9.63
N SER A 137 6.14 16.57 -9.22
CA SER A 137 7.44 16.09 -9.69
C SER A 137 7.26 14.87 -10.60
N SER A 138 8.26 14.57 -11.40
CA SER A 138 8.33 13.34 -12.20
C SER A 138 8.62 12.08 -11.36
N SER A 139 8.40 12.15 -10.04
CA SER A 139 8.60 11.02 -9.16
C SER A 139 7.59 9.90 -9.46
N SER A 140 8.08 8.69 -9.51
CA SER A 140 7.27 7.47 -9.64
C SER A 140 7.34 6.66 -8.36
N PHE A 141 6.31 5.87 -8.12
CA PHE A 141 6.34 4.83 -7.11
C PHE A 141 6.14 3.46 -7.78
N ASN A 142 6.78 2.44 -7.22
CA ASN A 142 6.63 1.08 -7.70
C ASN A 142 5.79 0.29 -6.71
N ILE A 143 4.76 -0.39 -7.22
CA ILE A 143 3.98 -1.36 -6.46
C ILE A 143 4.47 -2.74 -6.87
N ILE A 144 4.99 -3.50 -5.92
CA ILE A 144 5.44 -4.88 -6.13
C ILE A 144 4.38 -5.80 -5.53
N PHE A 145 3.78 -6.63 -6.36
CA PHE A 145 2.92 -7.71 -5.92
C PHE A 145 3.77 -8.98 -5.80
N LEU A 146 3.78 -9.55 -4.61
CA LEU A 146 4.39 -10.85 -4.37
C LEU A 146 3.26 -11.89 -4.39
N GLY A 147 3.29 -12.77 -5.38
CA GLY A 147 2.35 -13.86 -5.55
C GLY A 147 3.03 -15.20 -5.36
#